data_f9067ee4e52185abb79333837bdb183a
#
_entry.id   f9067ee4e52185abb79333837bdb183a
#
_cell.length_a   1.000
_cell.length_b   1.000
_cell.length_c   1.000
_cell.angle_alpha   90.00
_cell.angle_beta   90.00
_cell.angle_gamma   90.00
#
_symmetry.space_group_name_H-M   'P 1'
#
loop_
_entity.id
_entity.type
_entity.pdbx_description
1 polymer ?
#
loop_
_entity_poly.entity_id
_entity_poly.type
_entity_poly.pdbx_seq_one_letter_code
_entity_poly.pdbx_strand_id
1 'polypeptide(L)'
;AKREGRAITGMSMGGHGAFYTAFRHPEMFIAAGSTSGGVDLRPWPDNWDIAAVLGKKTEHEKNWDDNVVVNNLNALPKAKMAIYFDCGTADFFLDVNRALDKKMTDMKIVHTYEEFPGGHTQDFWARSFPKHVEFFSKHLATGK
;
A
#
# COMPACT_ATOMS: atom_id res chain seq x y z
N ALA A 1 11.67 -10.42 16.71
CA ALA A 1 12.16 -10.64 15.33
C ALA A 1 12.87 -9.36 14.86
N LYS A 2 13.97 -9.52 14.13
CA LYS A 2 14.70 -8.39 13.52
C LYS A 2 13.93 -7.86 12.31
N ARG A 3 14.22 -6.63 11.85
CA ARG A 3 13.65 -6.00 10.67
C ARG A 3 13.69 -6.93 9.44
N GLU A 4 14.83 -7.59 9.23
CA GLU A 4 15.10 -8.47 8.10
C GLU A 4 14.20 -9.73 8.04
N GLY A 5 13.55 -10.07 9.15
CA GLY A 5 12.59 -11.18 9.24
C GLY A 5 11.12 -10.71 9.23
N ARG A 6 10.82 -9.45 8.93
CA ARG A 6 9.46 -8.91 8.95
C ARG A 6 9.06 -8.28 7.62
N ALA A 7 7.97 -8.78 7.07
CA ALA A 7 7.24 -8.15 5.97
C ALA A 7 5.79 -7.91 6.40
N ILE A 8 5.13 -6.97 5.75
CA ILE A 8 3.71 -6.64 5.99
C ILE A 8 2.99 -6.51 4.66
N THR A 9 1.81 -7.07 4.55
CA THR A 9 0.93 -6.89 3.39
C THR A 9 -0.53 -6.94 3.80
N GLY A 10 -1.40 -6.49 2.92
CA GLY A 10 -2.83 -6.56 3.13
C GLY A 10 -3.61 -6.25 1.86
N MET A 11 -4.91 -6.49 1.91
CA MET A 11 -5.85 -6.23 0.82
C MET A 11 -6.76 -5.05 1.18
N SER A 12 -7.16 -4.25 0.19
CA SER A 12 -8.13 -3.16 0.37
C SER A 12 -7.70 -2.19 1.49
N MET A 13 -8.49 -2.03 2.54
CA MET A 13 -8.09 -1.26 3.74
C MET A 13 -6.88 -1.86 4.47
N GLY A 14 -6.71 -3.19 4.40
CA GLY A 14 -5.49 -3.85 4.91
C GLY A 14 -4.26 -3.48 4.09
N GLY A 15 -4.38 -3.25 2.79
CA GLY A 15 -3.33 -2.72 1.92
C GLY A 15 -2.96 -1.28 2.28
N HIS A 16 -3.96 -0.43 2.56
CA HIS A 16 -3.75 0.89 3.14
C HIS A 16 -2.97 0.77 4.46
N GLY A 17 -3.45 -0.04 5.40
CA GLY A 17 -2.84 -0.20 6.71
C GLY A 17 -1.42 -0.73 6.65
N ALA A 18 -1.13 -1.67 5.75
CA ALA A 18 0.21 -2.20 5.54
C ALA A 18 1.20 -1.11 5.09
N PHE A 19 0.85 -0.33 4.08
CA PHE A 19 1.69 0.78 3.61
C PHE A 19 1.74 1.95 4.59
N TYR A 20 0.61 2.30 5.19
CA TYR A 20 0.54 3.35 6.21
C TYR A 20 1.50 3.07 7.36
N THR A 21 1.53 1.84 7.84
CA THR A 21 2.40 1.42 8.94
C THR A 21 3.87 1.33 8.49
N ALA A 22 4.13 0.62 7.38
CA ALA A 22 5.49 0.39 6.92
C ALA A 22 6.21 1.68 6.48
N PHE A 23 5.50 2.61 5.84
CA PHE A 23 6.10 3.86 5.34
C PHE A 23 6.37 4.87 6.45
N ARG A 24 5.64 4.79 7.55
CA ARG A 24 5.91 5.58 8.76
C ARG A 24 6.95 4.95 9.67
N HIS A 25 7.12 3.63 9.60
CA HIS A 25 8.04 2.84 10.43
C HIS A 25 8.95 1.96 9.57
N PRO A 26 9.73 2.54 8.64
CA PRO A 26 10.55 1.78 7.72
C PRO A 26 11.68 0.99 8.41
N GLU A 27 11.99 1.33 9.65
CA GLU A 27 12.93 0.59 10.50
C GLU A 27 12.36 -0.75 10.99
N MET A 28 11.05 -0.95 10.87
CA MET A 28 10.39 -2.17 11.35
C MET A 28 10.29 -3.29 10.32
N PHE A 29 10.26 -2.95 9.03
CA PHE A 29 9.96 -3.92 7.96
C PHE A 29 11.00 -3.88 6.85
N ILE A 30 11.43 -5.05 6.37
CA ILE A 30 12.31 -5.16 5.20
C ILE A 30 11.50 -5.08 3.89
N ALA A 31 10.24 -5.51 3.93
CA ALA A 31 9.35 -5.50 2.77
C ALA A 31 7.92 -5.11 3.15
N ALA A 32 7.23 -4.47 2.24
CA ALA A 32 5.82 -4.10 2.37
C ALA A 32 5.06 -4.33 1.06
N GLY A 33 3.79 -4.71 1.17
CA GLY A 33 2.93 -4.93 0.02
C GLY A 33 1.49 -4.46 0.23
N SER A 34 0.78 -4.29 -0.89
CA SER A 34 -0.62 -3.88 -0.91
C SER A 34 -1.32 -4.47 -2.13
N THR A 35 -2.40 -5.20 -1.97
CA THR A 35 -3.24 -5.62 -3.08
C THR A 35 -4.57 -4.88 -3.06
N SER A 36 -4.96 -4.29 -4.20
CA SER A 36 -6.18 -3.47 -4.29
C SER A 36 -6.28 -2.43 -3.16
N GLY A 37 -5.17 -1.80 -2.79
CA GLY A 37 -5.10 -0.97 -1.58
C GLY A 37 -5.82 0.37 -1.73
N GLY A 38 -6.49 0.79 -0.66
CA GLY A 38 -7.05 2.14 -0.54
C GLY A 38 -5.97 3.19 -0.25
N VAL A 39 -5.00 3.32 -1.14
CA VAL A 39 -3.79 4.14 -0.95
C VAL A 39 -4.04 5.64 -0.97
N ASP A 40 -5.17 6.04 -1.53
CA ASP A 40 -5.72 7.39 -1.42
C ASP A 40 -7.25 7.30 -1.32
N LEU A 41 -7.81 7.68 -0.18
CA LEU A 41 -9.24 7.58 0.11
C LEU A 41 -9.99 8.90 -0.12
N ARG A 42 -9.29 9.97 -0.46
CA ARG A 42 -9.88 11.30 -0.64
C ARG A 42 -10.94 11.41 -1.74
N PRO A 43 -10.94 10.56 -2.80
CA PRO A 43 -12.03 10.52 -3.78
C PRO A 43 -13.36 9.98 -3.24
N TRP A 44 -13.35 9.29 -2.08
CA TRP A 44 -14.53 8.66 -1.48
C TRP A 44 -14.81 9.16 -0.05
N PRO A 45 -15.07 10.48 0.16
CA PRO A 45 -15.15 11.06 1.50
C PRO A 45 -16.33 10.56 2.34
N ASP A 46 -17.36 10.01 1.70
CA ASP A 46 -18.59 9.57 2.35
C ASP A 46 -18.69 8.03 2.46
N ASN A 47 -17.63 7.31 2.07
CA ASN A 47 -17.64 5.85 2.08
C ASN A 47 -16.93 5.29 3.33
N TRP A 48 -17.34 4.05 3.70
CA TRP A 48 -16.67 3.19 4.72
C TRP A 48 -16.48 3.84 6.09
N ASP A 49 -17.34 4.77 6.48
CA ASP A 49 -17.30 5.49 7.77
C ASP A 49 -15.95 6.18 8.09
N ILE A 50 -15.11 6.45 7.08
CA ILE A 50 -13.80 7.08 7.27
C ILE A 50 -13.95 8.48 7.88
N ALA A 51 -15.01 9.20 7.53
CA ALA A 51 -15.31 10.50 8.11
C ALA A 51 -15.60 10.44 9.63
N ALA A 52 -16.01 9.29 10.17
CA ALA A 52 -16.16 9.11 11.62
C ALA A 52 -14.81 9.11 12.35
N VAL A 53 -13.73 8.74 11.64
CA VAL A 53 -12.36 8.70 12.19
C VAL A 53 -11.58 9.98 11.89
N LEU A 54 -11.64 10.45 10.65
CA LEU A 54 -10.83 11.59 10.18
C LEU A 54 -11.55 12.94 10.28
N GLY A 55 -12.85 12.93 10.59
CA GLY A 55 -13.74 14.09 10.44
C GLY A 55 -14.22 14.25 9.00
N LYS A 56 -15.25 15.05 8.78
CA LYS A 56 -15.72 15.36 7.41
C LYS A 56 -14.58 16.02 6.62
N LYS A 57 -14.37 15.56 5.40
CA LYS A 57 -13.24 16.02 4.57
C LYS A 57 -13.26 17.53 4.36
N THR A 58 -14.43 18.12 4.16
CA THR A 58 -14.62 19.58 3.98
C THR A 58 -14.25 20.42 5.21
N GLU A 59 -14.23 19.82 6.40
CA GLU A 59 -13.95 20.49 7.68
C GLU A 59 -12.56 20.13 8.22
N HIS A 60 -12.01 18.96 7.81
CA HIS A 60 -10.78 18.38 8.34
C HIS A 60 -9.86 17.88 7.20
N GLU A 61 -9.70 18.64 6.13
CA GLU A 61 -8.91 18.29 4.94
C GLU A 61 -7.50 17.81 5.29
N LYS A 62 -6.85 18.48 6.26
CA LYS A 62 -5.52 18.11 6.72
C LYS A 62 -5.45 16.68 7.30
N ASN A 63 -6.49 16.23 8.02
CA ASN A 63 -6.53 14.88 8.54
C ASN A 63 -6.55 13.85 7.41
N TRP A 64 -7.27 14.14 6.33
CA TRP A 64 -7.32 13.28 5.15
C TRP A 64 -5.98 13.26 4.43
N ASP A 65 -5.35 14.42 4.22
CA ASP A 65 -4.05 14.51 3.56
C ASP A 65 -2.92 13.83 4.34
N ASP A 66 -2.93 13.96 5.66
CA ASP A 66 -1.92 13.34 6.52
C ASP A 66 -2.05 11.80 6.59
N ASN A 67 -3.24 11.26 6.35
CA ASN A 67 -3.52 9.84 6.53
C ASN A 67 -3.66 9.03 5.24
N VAL A 68 -3.43 9.62 4.07
CA VAL A 68 -3.32 8.87 2.81
C VAL A 68 -1.88 8.39 2.58
N VAL A 69 -1.75 7.17 2.05
CA VAL A 69 -0.45 6.55 1.76
C VAL A 69 0.36 7.40 0.78
N VAL A 70 -0.28 7.89 -0.27
CA VAL A 70 0.37 8.65 -1.34
C VAL A 70 1.10 9.93 -0.87
N ASN A 71 0.77 10.45 0.32
CA ASN A 71 1.45 11.60 0.91
C ASN A 71 2.56 11.22 1.92
N ASN A 72 2.75 9.94 2.21
CA ASN A 72 3.68 9.47 3.24
C ASN A 72 4.91 8.72 2.68
N LEU A 73 5.49 9.20 1.58
CA LEU A 73 6.56 8.54 0.86
C LEU A 73 7.97 9.05 1.21
N ASN A 74 8.10 10.13 1.98
CA ASN A 74 9.35 10.87 2.17
C ASN A 74 10.51 10.07 2.79
N ALA A 75 10.20 9.06 3.63
CA ALA A 75 11.21 8.22 4.25
C ALA A 75 11.74 7.12 3.32
N LEU A 76 10.99 6.75 2.28
CA LEU A 76 11.26 5.57 1.45
C LEU A 76 12.55 5.63 0.63
N PRO A 77 12.99 6.77 0.08
CA PRO A 77 14.23 6.82 -0.68
C PRO A 77 15.46 6.36 0.11
N LYS A 78 15.41 6.45 1.44
CA LYS A 78 16.50 6.05 2.34
C LYS A 78 16.24 4.72 3.05
N ALA A 79 15.01 4.20 2.99
CA ALA A 79 14.57 3.08 3.81
C ALA A 79 15.11 1.71 3.36
N LYS A 80 15.53 1.57 2.11
CA LYS A 80 15.94 0.28 1.49
C LYS A 80 14.89 -0.82 1.76
N MET A 81 13.61 -0.48 1.60
CA MET A 81 12.48 -1.37 1.75
C MET A 81 12.10 -1.95 0.39
N ALA A 82 11.88 -3.26 0.32
CA ALA A 82 11.30 -3.90 -0.85
C ALA A 82 9.79 -3.65 -0.87
N ILE A 83 9.27 -3.11 -1.97
CA ILE A 83 7.87 -2.69 -2.09
C ILE A 83 7.24 -3.38 -3.29
N TYR A 84 6.12 -4.05 -3.05
CA TYR A 84 5.31 -4.69 -4.09
C TYR A 84 3.83 -4.33 -3.88
N PHE A 85 3.16 -3.93 -4.96
CA PHE A 85 1.71 -3.77 -4.91
C PHE A 85 1.07 -4.07 -6.26
N ASP A 86 -0.19 -4.40 -6.22
CA ASP A 86 -0.98 -4.72 -7.40
C ASP A 86 -2.42 -4.25 -7.29
N CYS A 87 -3.07 -4.16 -8.44
CA CYS A 87 -4.48 -3.81 -8.52
C CYS A 87 -5.15 -4.49 -9.72
N GLY A 88 -6.41 -4.84 -9.57
CA GLY A 88 -7.21 -5.37 -10.67
C GLY A 88 -7.56 -4.30 -11.69
N THR A 89 -7.52 -4.64 -12.99
CA THR A 89 -7.83 -3.67 -14.06
C THR A 89 -9.29 -3.22 -14.11
N ALA A 90 -10.18 -3.86 -13.34
CA ALA A 90 -11.58 -3.47 -13.14
C ALA A 90 -11.88 -3.08 -11.67
N ASP A 91 -10.85 -2.81 -10.88
CA ASP A 91 -10.98 -2.38 -9.49
C ASP A 91 -11.25 -0.88 -9.41
N PHE A 92 -12.13 -0.45 -8.51
CA PHE A 92 -12.42 0.99 -8.32
C PHE A 92 -11.23 1.76 -7.70
N PHE A 93 -10.26 1.08 -7.09
CA PHE A 93 -9.01 1.68 -6.61
C PHE A 93 -7.89 1.73 -7.67
N LEU A 94 -8.16 1.32 -8.92
CA LEU A 94 -7.11 1.25 -9.94
C LEU A 94 -6.40 2.59 -10.14
N ASP A 95 -7.15 3.68 -10.29
CA ASP A 95 -6.58 5.00 -10.60
C ASP A 95 -5.71 5.54 -9.46
N VAL A 96 -6.09 5.30 -8.20
CA VAL A 96 -5.27 5.76 -7.05
C VAL A 96 -4.00 4.91 -6.89
N ASN A 97 -4.03 3.63 -7.27
CA ASN A 97 -2.85 2.78 -7.29
C ASN A 97 -1.89 3.17 -8.42
N ARG A 98 -2.41 3.50 -9.60
CA ARG A 98 -1.61 4.07 -10.71
C ARG A 98 -0.98 5.41 -10.33
N ALA A 99 -1.71 6.27 -9.63
CA ALA A 99 -1.18 7.53 -9.14
C ALA A 99 -0.05 7.33 -8.10
N LEU A 100 -0.16 6.32 -7.24
CA LEU A 100 0.90 5.94 -6.32
C LEU A 100 2.15 5.44 -7.07
N ASP A 101 1.99 4.52 -8.03
CA ASP A 101 3.08 4.02 -8.89
C ASP A 101 3.82 5.17 -9.57
N LYS A 102 3.07 6.05 -10.23
CA LYS A 102 3.64 7.23 -10.89
C LYS A 102 4.43 8.10 -9.90
N LYS A 103 3.86 8.41 -8.74
CA LYS A 103 4.50 9.26 -7.74
C LYS A 103 5.78 8.62 -7.20
N MET A 104 5.76 7.33 -6.92
CA MET A 104 6.95 6.59 -6.47
C MET A 104 8.04 6.56 -7.56
N THR A 105 7.66 6.39 -8.83
CA THR A 105 8.57 6.46 -9.97
C THR A 105 9.21 7.85 -10.10
N ASP A 106 8.40 8.92 -10.02
CA ASP A 106 8.88 10.31 -10.09
C ASP A 106 9.85 10.62 -8.92
N MET A 107 9.63 10.05 -7.76
CA MET A 107 10.49 10.16 -6.57
C MET A 107 11.69 9.19 -6.58
N LYS A 108 11.84 8.37 -7.63
CA LYS A 108 12.90 7.34 -7.77
C LYS A 108 12.90 6.33 -6.61
N ILE A 109 11.73 6.02 -6.06
CA ILE A 109 11.54 4.97 -5.08
C ILE A 109 11.45 3.64 -5.81
N VAL A 110 12.37 2.72 -5.52
CA VAL A 110 12.36 1.37 -6.12
C VAL A 110 11.17 0.58 -5.60
N HIS A 111 10.34 0.10 -6.51
CA HIS A 111 9.16 -0.70 -6.21
C HIS A 111 8.78 -1.57 -7.40
N THR A 112 7.88 -2.52 -7.18
CA THR A 112 7.23 -3.32 -8.22
C THR A 112 5.74 -3.05 -8.15
N TYR A 113 5.13 -2.65 -9.27
CA TYR A 113 3.69 -2.50 -9.44
C TYR A 113 3.21 -3.40 -10.57
N GLU A 114 2.12 -4.11 -10.35
CA GLU A 114 1.51 -4.98 -11.36
C GLU A 114 0.01 -4.74 -11.47
N GLU A 115 -0.51 -4.87 -12.69
CA GLU A 115 -1.94 -4.89 -12.98
C GLU A 115 -2.28 -6.19 -13.70
N PHE A 116 -3.39 -6.81 -13.33
CA PHE A 116 -3.92 -7.96 -14.05
C PHE A 116 -5.45 -8.02 -13.98
N PRO A 117 -6.10 -8.78 -14.88
CA PRO A 117 -7.57 -8.78 -14.98
C PRO A 117 -8.23 -9.19 -13.66
N GLY A 118 -9.23 -8.41 -13.25
CA GLY A 118 -10.04 -8.63 -12.06
C GLY A 118 -10.53 -7.33 -11.45
N GLY A 119 -11.48 -7.43 -10.53
CA GLY A 119 -12.03 -6.32 -9.76
C GLY A 119 -11.67 -6.45 -8.28
N HIS A 120 -12.38 -5.70 -7.44
CA HIS A 120 -12.24 -5.71 -5.98
C HIS A 120 -12.91 -6.94 -5.37
N THR A 121 -12.32 -8.13 -5.60
CA THR A 121 -12.97 -9.42 -5.30
C THR A 121 -12.01 -10.41 -4.66
N GLN A 122 -12.57 -11.37 -3.93
CA GLN A 122 -11.85 -12.50 -3.33
C GLN A 122 -11.04 -13.29 -4.37
N ASP A 123 -11.61 -13.52 -5.56
CA ASP A 123 -10.92 -14.24 -6.65
C ASP A 123 -9.67 -13.52 -7.13
N PHE A 124 -9.70 -12.18 -7.18
CA PHE A 124 -8.52 -11.40 -7.50
C PHE A 124 -7.44 -11.57 -6.42
N TRP A 125 -7.81 -11.38 -5.17
CA TRP A 125 -6.88 -11.46 -4.05
C TRP A 125 -6.28 -12.85 -3.85
N ALA A 126 -7.05 -13.91 -4.12
CA ALA A 126 -6.54 -15.28 -4.11
C ALA A 126 -5.44 -15.52 -5.15
N ARG A 127 -5.46 -14.81 -6.28
CA ARG A 127 -4.41 -14.86 -7.31
C ARG A 127 -3.24 -13.91 -7.02
N SER A 128 -3.51 -12.77 -6.39
CA SER A 128 -2.51 -11.78 -6.01
C SER A 128 -1.63 -12.26 -4.85
N PHE A 129 -2.22 -12.80 -3.79
CA PHE A 129 -1.52 -13.13 -2.56
C PHE A 129 -0.30 -14.06 -2.73
N PRO A 130 -0.33 -15.12 -3.56
CA PRO A 130 0.87 -15.92 -3.84
C PRO A 130 2.04 -15.11 -4.42
N LYS A 131 1.77 -14.09 -5.24
CA LYS A 131 2.80 -13.19 -5.79
C LYS A 131 3.47 -12.37 -4.69
N HIS A 132 2.70 -11.88 -3.71
CA HIS A 132 3.24 -11.21 -2.52
C HIS A 132 4.15 -12.14 -1.73
N VAL A 133 3.73 -13.37 -1.47
CA VAL A 133 4.53 -14.37 -0.75
C VAL A 133 5.83 -14.67 -1.50
N GLU A 134 5.77 -14.87 -2.81
CA GLU A 134 6.95 -15.08 -3.65
C GLU A 134 7.90 -13.88 -3.58
N PHE A 135 7.38 -12.65 -3.72
CA PHE A 135 8.17 -11.43 -3.63
C PHE A 135 8.86 -11.32 -2.28
N PHE A 136 8.13 -11.51 -1.18
CA PHE A 136 8.70 -11.41 0.16
C PHE A 136 9.73 -12.48 0.46
N SER A 137 9.55 -13.70 -0.07
CA SER A 137 10.50 -14.79 0.14
C SER A 137 11.91 -14.48 -0.39
N LYS A 138 12.01 -13.58 -1.37
CA LYS A 138 13.28 -13.12 -1.95
C LYS A 138 14.00 -12.06 -1.08
N HIS A 139 13.26 -11.42 -0.16
CA HIS A 139 13.76 -10.30 0.65
C HIS A 139 13.86 -10.60 2.14
N LEU A 140 13.06 -11.55 2.63
CA LEU A 140 13.13 -11.97 4.03
C LEU A 140 14.40 -12.78 4.29
N ALA A 141 15.13 -12.42 5.34
CA ALA A 141 16.22 -13.24 5.80
C ALA A 141 15.67 -14.58 6.29
N THR A 142 16.05 -15.67 5.62
CA THR A 142 15.84 -17.01 6.14
C THR A 142 16.68 -17.13 7.40
N GLY A 143 16.03 -17.22 8.57
CA GLY A 143 16.74 -17.41 9.83
C GLY A 143 17.62 -18.66 9.74
N LYS A 144 18.90 -18.46 9.65
CA LYS A 144 19.95 -19.42 9.99
C LYS A 144 20.53 -19.05 11.34
#